data_0315527d900472bf7b859bbc69f99c7b
#
_entry.id   0315527d900472bf7b859bbc69f99c7b
#
_cell.length_a   1.000
_cell.length_b   1.000
_cell.length_c   1.000
_cell.angle_alpha   90.00
_cell.angle_beta   90.00
_cell.angle_gamma   90.00
#
_symmetry.space_group_name_H-M   'P 1'
#
loop_
_entity.id
_entity.type
_entity.pdbx_description
1 polymer ?
#
loop_
_entity_poly.entity_id
_entity_poly.type
_entity_poly.pdbx_seq_one_letter_code
_entity_poly.pdbx_strand_id
1 'polypeptide(L)'
;MVMPNIGALIAFGFLAALFIDTGWIPNKGFNSMVGPMLTYLIPILIASTGGRMIGGDRGRVVGAIAVIGAILSNTDITMLMAAMVMGPLAGFCIKKFDQIMEGHMPAGFEMLINNFSAGIIGMALAMLGYIAIGPLMSGILAVLSAGVSILVENSLLPLVSVFIEPAKVLFLNNAINHGIFTPLATEQAAEIGKSIMYMLEPNPGPGLGVLLAYMFFCKDKVTRDSAPGAVIIHLLGGIHEIYFPYILMNPLGIVAPILGNMVA
;
A
#
# COMPACT_ATOMS: atom_id res chain seq x y z
N MET A 1 -6.80 -7.18 5.05
CA MET A 1 -6.71 -7.01 3.58
C MET A 1 -5.30 -7.25 3.06
N VAL A 2 -4.26 -6.68 3.68
CA VAL A 2 -2.87 -6.84 3.23
C VAL A 2 -2.31 -8.23 3.54
N MET A 3 -2.43 -8.73 4.78
CA MET A 3 -1.87 -10.02 5.22
C MET A 3 -2.25 -11.22 4.32
N PRO A 4 -3.51 -11.41 3.88
CA PRO A 4 -3.84 -12.50 2.96
C PRO A 4 -3.15 -12.42 1.60
N ASN A 5 -2.68 -11.24 1.20
CA ASN A 5 -2.03 -10.97 -0.08
C ASN A 5 -0.50 -10.82 0.03
N ILE A 6 0.08 -11.20 1.17
CA ILE A 6 1.52 -11.04 1.42
C ILE A 6 2.39 -11.79 0.40
N GLY A 7 1.90 -12.90 -0.13
CA GLY A 7 2.58 -13.64 -1.20
C GLY A 7 2.79 -12.81 -2.47
N ALA A 8 1.85 -11.92 -2.81
CA ALA A 8 2.02 -11.02 -3.96
C ALA A 8 3.07 -9.94 -3.68
N LEU A 9 3.14 -9.41 -2.44
CA LEU A 9 4.18 -8.47 -2.02
C LEU A 9 5.56 -9.13 -2.02
N ILE A 10 5.67 -10.38 -1.55
CA ILE A 10 6.91 -11.14 -1.57
C ILE A 10 7.36 -11.38 -3.01
N ALA A 11 6.46 -11.81 -3.90
CA ALA A 11 6.78 -12.03 -5.32
C ALA A 11 7.24 -10.73 -6.00
N PHE A 12 6.56 -9.61 -5.72
CA PHE A 12 6.98 -8.28 -6.17
C PHE A 12 8.38 -7.94 -5.67
N GLY A 13 8.64 -8.11 -4.36
CA GLY A 13 9.93 -7.81 -3.76
C GLY A 13 11.07 -8.64 -4.37
N PHE A 14 10.88 -9.94 -4.60
CA PHE A 14 11.88 -10.78 -5.27
C PHE A 14 12.10 -10.38 -6.73
N LEU A 15 11.05 -10.08 -7.48
CA LEU A 15 11.19 -9.59 -8.86
C LEU A 15 11.97 -8.28 -8.91
N ALA A 16 11.66 -7.35 -8.01
CA ALA A 16 12.38 -6.09 -7.91
C ALA A 16 13.85 -6.32 -7.51
N ALA A 17 14.11 -7.04 -6.41
CA ALA A 17 15.47 -7.27 -5.93
C ALA A 17 16.37 -8.00 -6.94
N LEU A 18 15.81 -8.92 -7.72
CA LEU A 18 16.58 -9.71 -8.68
C LEU A 18 16.77 -9.00 -10.03
N PHE A 19 15.73 -8.39 -10.60
CA PHE A 19 15.67 -8.11 -12.04
C PHE A 19 15.62 -6.65 -12.45
N ILE A 20 15.48 -5.68 -11.53
CA ILE A 20 15.65 -4.26 -11.88
C ILE A 20 17.07 -3.97 -12.35
N ASP A 21 17.30 -2.83 -12.99
CA ASP A 21 18.59 -2.48 -13.59
C ASP A 21 19.75 -2.46 -12.55
N THR A 22 19.44 -2.19 -11.30
CA THR A 22 20.37 -2.21 -10.15
C THR A 22 20.25 -3.49 -9.32
N GLY A 23 19.46 -4.46 -9.74
CA GLY A 23 19.24 -5.74 -9.04
C GLY A 23 20.41 -6.72 -9.20
N TRP A 24 20.28 -7.88 -8.54
CA TRP A 24 21.35 -8.90 -8.53
C TRP A 24 21.55 -9.58 -9.89
N ILE A 25 20.51 -9.74 -10.69
CA ILE A 25 20.53 -10.39 -12.00
C ILE A 25 19.67 -9.53 -12.97
N PRO A 26 20.15 -8.34 -13.40
CA PRO A 26 19.35 -7.42 -14.20
C PRO A 26 18.80 -8.07 -15.47
N ASN A 27 17.49 -7.97 -15.67
CA ASN A 27 16.80 -8.51 -16.85
C ASN A 27 15.61 -7.63 -17.23
N LYS A 28 15.71 -6.94 -18.35
CA LYS A 28 14.64 -6.00 -18.82
C LYS A 28 13.28 -6.66 -19.03
N GLY A 29 13.25 -7.93 -19.47
CA GLY A 29 12.01 -8.66 -19.69
C GLY A 29 11.28 -8.95 -18.38
N PHE A 30 12.01 -9.41 -17.34
CA PHE A 30 11.41 -9.66 -16.03
C PHE A 30 11.16 -8.37 -15.25
N ASN A 31 12.01 -7.35 -15.39
CA ASN A 31 11.80 -6.03 -14.80
C ASN A 31 10.48 -5.40 -15.25
N SER A 32 10.04 -5.64 -16.50
CA SER A 32 8.76 -5.11 -17.00
C SER A 32 7.53 -5.57 -16.22
N MET A 33 7.62 -6.64 -15.41
CA MET A 33 6.53 -7.12 -14.54
C MET A 33 6.43 -6.34 -13.23
N VAL A 34 7.51 -5.70 -12.78
CA VAL A 34 7.58 -5.02 -11.48
C VAL A 34 6.56 -3.88 -11.39
N GLY A 35 6.58 -2.97 -12.36
CA GLY A 35 5.62 -1.85 -12.43
C GLY A 35 4.16 -2.30 -12.40
N PRO A 36 3.70 -3.16 -13.33
CA PRO A 36 2.32 -3.66 -13.35
C PRO A 36 1.89 -4.40 -12.07
N MET A 37 2.79 -5.13 -11.41
CA MET A 37 2.47 -5.77 -10.13
C MET A 37 2.17 -4.74 -9.05
N LEU A 38 2.98 -3.70 -8.95
CA LEU A 38 2.82 -2.65 -7.94
C LEU A 38 1.61 -1.75 -8.24
N THR A 39 1.45 -1.34 -9.50
CA THR A 39 0.41 -0.38 -9.89
C THR A 39 -0.98 -1.01 -9.95
N TYR A 40 -1.09 -2.25 -10.43
CA TYR A 40 -2.39 -2.88 -10.68
C TYR A 40 -2.64 -4.11 -9.80
N LEU A 41 -1.76 -5.12 -9.83
CA LEU A 41 -2.05 -6.42 -9.22
C LEU A 41 -2.27 -6.29 -7.70
N ILE A 42 -1.34 -5.69 -6.99
CA ILE A 42 -1.39 -5.62 -5.53
C ILE A 42 -2.59 -4.78 -5.05
N PRO A 43 -2.88 -3.57 -5.57
CA PRO A 43 -4.08 -2.82 -5.21
C PRO A 43 -5.38 -3.58 -5.52
N ILE A 44 -5.48 -4.26 -6.66
CA ILE A 44 -6.65 -5.07 -7.02
C ILE A 44 -6.86 -6.21 -6.03
N LEU A 45 -5.80 -6.94 -5.65
CA LEU A 45 -5.88 -8.02 -4.68
C LEU A 45 -6.31 -7.52 -3.29
N ILE A 46 -5.78 -6.38 -2.84
CA ILE A 46 -6.15 -5.77 -1.55
C ILE A 46 -7.62 -5.34 -1.55
N ALA A 47 -8.08 -4.63 -2.61
CA ALA A 47 -9.47 -4.21 -2.72
C ALA A 47 -10.43 -5.40 -2.85
N SER A 48 -10.06 -6.40 -3.62
CA SER A 48 -10.78 -7.66 -3.76
C SER A 48 -10.95 -8.37 -2.41
N THR A 49 -9.87 -8.48 -1.64
CA THR A 49 -9.91 -9.05 -0.29
C THR A 49 -10.76 -8.20 0.65
N GLY A 50 -10.65 -6.88 0.61
CA GLY A 50 -11.46 -5.96 1.41
C GLY A 50 -12.96 -6.07 1.11
N GLY A 51 -13.29 -6.16 -0.17
CA GLY A 51 -14.66 -6.39 -0.63
C GLY A 51 -15.22 -7.72 -0.15
N ARG A 52 -14.41 -8.79 -0.22
CA ARG A 52 -14.78 -10.12 0.26
C ARG A 52 -15.07 -10.15 1.75
N MET A 53 -14.28 -9.47 2.55
CA MET A 53 -14.45 -9.43 4.02
C MET A 53 -15.81 -8.88 4.46
N ILE A 54 -16.43 -8.00 3.66
CA ILE A 54 -17.69 -7.35 4.00
C ILE A 54 -18.88 -7.90 3.18
N GLY A 55 -18.68 -8.09 1.87
CA GLY A 55 -19.74 -8.44 0.91
C GLY A 55 -19.61 -9.85 0.31
N GLY A 56 -18.78 -10.72 0.91
CA GLY A 56 -18.58 -12.10 0.42
C GLY A 56 -17.98 -12.15 -1.00
N ASP A 57 -18.25 -13.22 -1.74
CA ASP A 57 -17.67 -13.41 -3.07
C ASP A 57 -18.12 -12.36 -4.09
N ARG A 58 -19.33 -11.84 -3.98
CA ARG A 58 -19.79 -10.72 -4.80
C ARG A 58 -19.03 -9.45 -4.48
N GLY A 59 -18.83 -9.15 -3.18
CA GLY A 59 -18.01 -8.02 -2.72
C GLY A 59 -16.57 -8.10 -3.22
N ARG A 60 -16.02 -9.31 -3.34
CA ARG A 60 -14.69 -9.56 -3.92
C ARG A 60 -14.58 -9.01 -5.35
N VAL A 61 -15.56 -9.33 -6.19
CA VAL A 61 -15.58 -8.91 -7.60
C VAL A 61 -15.79 -7.40 -7.71
N VAL A 62 -16.78 -6.87 -6.98
CA VAL A 62 -17.09 -5.43 -6.99
C VAL A 62 -15.91 -4.60 -6.49
N GLY A 63 -15.19 -5.09 -5.45
CA GLY A 63 -13.98 -4.43 -4.94
C GLY A 63 -12.86 -4.35 -5.96
N ALA A 64 -12.63 -5.44 -6.71
CA ALA A 64 -11.64 -5.47 -7.79
C ALA A 64 -11.99 -4.48 -8.92
N ILE A 65 -13.27 -4.37 -9.29
CA ILE A 65 -13.72 -3.41 -10.31
C ILE A 65 -13.59 -1.98 -9.81
N ALA A 66 -14.05 -1.71 -8.58
CA ALA A 66 -14.12 -0.37 -8.01
C ALA A 66 -12.76 0.31 -7.89
N VAL A 67 -11.70 -0.43 -7.53
CA VAL A 67 -10.37 0.12 -7.33
C VAL A 67 -9.70 0.59 -8.63
N ILE A 68 -10.08 0.05 -9.78
CA ILE A 68 -9.51 0.42 -11.08
C ILE A 68 -9.68 1.93 -11.35
N GLY A 69 -10.82 2.51 -10.96
CA GLY A 69 -11.02 3.93 -11.10
C GLY A 69 -9.99 4.76 -10.35
N ALA A 70 -9.75 4.42 -9.08
CA ALA A 70 -8.74 5.12 -8.28
C ALA A 70 -7.32 4.94 -8.87
N ILE A 71 -6.96 3.73 -9.32
CA ILE A 71 -5.66 3.45 -9.95
C ILE A 71 -5.46 4.33 -11.20
N LEU A 72 -6.46 4.38 -12.06
CA LEU A 72 -6.37 5.11 -13.33
C LEU A 72 -6.47 6.64 -13.19
N SER A 73 -6.87 7.14 -12.03
CA SER A 73 -6.88 8.59 -11.76
C SER A 73 -5.47 9.18 -11.68
N ASN A 74 -4.50 8.39 -11.23
CA ASN A 74 -3.09 8.75 -11.22
C ASN A 74 -2.22 7.49 -11.13
N THR A 75 -1.63 7.08 -12.24
CA THR A 75 -0.80 5.87 -12.34
C THR A 75 0.62 6.03 -11.81
N ASP A 76 1.05 7.26 -11.53
CA ASP A 76 2.37 7.56 -10.97
C ASP A 76 2.43 7.28 -9.46
N ILE A 77 1.26 7.09 -8.84
CA ILE A 77 1.13 6.79 -7.41
C ILE A 77 0.60 5.38 -7.23
N THR A 78 1.23 4.62 -6.34
CA THR A 78 0.70 3.30 -5.95
C THR A 78 -0.56 3.47 -5.09
N MET A 79 -1.72 3.10 -5.64
CA MET A 79 -3.04 3.32 -5.03
C MET A 79 -3.42 2.24 -4.00
N LEU A 80 -2.47 1.79 -3.17
CA LEU A 80 -2.72 0.77 -2.13
C LEU A 80 -3.67 1.29 -1.03
N MET A 81 -3.48 2.53 -0.59
CA MET A 81 -4.38 3.15 0.38
C MET A 81 -5.79 3.32 -0.20
N ALA A 82 -5.91 3.77 -1.46
CA ALA A 82 -7.19 3.82 -2.14
C ALA A 82 -7.86 2.44 -2.21
N ALA A 83 -7.10 1.38 -2.46
CA ALA A 83 -7.60 0.00 -2.47
C ALA A 83 -8.15 -0.43 -1.11
N MET A 84 -7.51 0.00 0.00
CA MET A 84 -7.97 -0.28 1.36
C MET A 84 -9.28 0.44 1.72
N VAL A 85 -9.61 1.52 1.01
CA VAL A 85 -10.89 2.24 1.14
C VAL A 85 -11.93 1.68 0.18
N MET A 86 -11.57 1.53 -1.09
CA MET A 86 -12.50 1.10 -2.15
C MET A 86 -13.00 -0.33 -1.96
N GLY A 87 -12.14 -1.23 -1.48
CA GLY A 87 -12.53 -2.64 -1.24
C GLY A 87 -13.68 -2.78 -0.24
N PRO A 88 -13.51 -2.33 1.03
CA PRO A 88 -14.57 -2.34 2.03
C PRO A 88 -15.82 -1.58 1.60
N LEU A 89 -15.68 -0.42 0.96
CA LEU A 89 -16.79 0.35 0.43
C LEU A 89 -17.61 -0.45 -0.59
N ALA A 90 -16.93 -1.10 -1.52
CA ALA A 90 -17.55 -1.97 -2.52
C ALA A 90 -18.29 -3.16 -1.87
N GLY A 91 -17.63 -3.80 -0.90
CA GLY A 91 -18.26 -4.87 -0.12
C GLY A 91 -19.49 -4.42 0.64
N PHE A 92 -19.44 -3.22 1.22
CA PHE A 92 -20.60 -2.63 1.92
C PHE A 92 -21.75 -2.33 0.97
N CYS A 93 -21.50 -1.70 -0.17
CA CYS A 93 -22.52 -1.36 -1.15
C CYS A 93 -23.24 -2.60 -1.69
N ILE A 94 -22.48 -3.64 -2.08
CA ILE A 94 -23.10 -4.87 -2.61
C ILE A 94 -23.86 -5.63 -1.51
N LYS A 95 -23.33 -5.70 -0.30
CA LYS A 95 -24.03 -6.30 0.85
C LYS A 95 -25.34 -5.59 1.15
N LYS A 96 -25.36 -4.26 1.10
CA LYS A 96 -26.59 -3.49 1.28
C LYS A 96 -27.61 -3.73 0.17
N PHE A 97 -27.14 -3.80 -1.08
CA PHE A 97 -28.01 -4.17 -2.20
C PHE A 97 -28.63 -5.56 -2.00
N ASP A 98 -27.82 -6.54 -1.61
CA ASP A 98 -28.28 -7.91 -1.37
C ASP A 98 -29.35 -7.96 -0.27
N GLN A 99 -29.14 -7.23 0.84
CA GLN A 99 -30.12 -7.14 1.93
C GLN A 99 -31.46 -6.50 1.48
N ILE A 100 -31.43 -5.50 0.58
CA ILE A 100 -32.64 -4.87 0.06
C ILE A 100 -33.41 -5.80 -0.90
N MET A 101 -32.66 -6.57 -1.68
CA MET A 101 -33.22 -7.50 -2.66
C MET A 101 -33.66 -8.84 -2.07
N GLU A 102 -33.29 -9.14 -0.82
CA GLU A 102 -33.68 -10.37 -0.13
C GLU A 102 -35.19 -10.50 -0.06
N GLY A 103 -35.72 -11.59 -0.57
CA GLY A 103 -37.20 -11.84 -0.64
C GLY A 103 -37.94 -11.11 -1.78
N HIS A 104 -37.26 -10.26 -2.56
CA HIS A 104 -37.84 -9.53 -3.69
C HIS A 104 -37.34 -10.03 -5.06
N MET A 105 -36.46 -11.01 -5.10
CA MET A 105 -35.97 -11.55 -6.36
C MET A 105 -36.97 -12.50 -7.01
N PRO A 106 -37.37 -12.26 -8.29
CA PRO A 106 -38.22 -13.20 -9.00
C PRO A 106 -37.46 -14.53 -9.26
N ALA A 107 -38.15 -15.65 -9.07
CA ALA A 107 -37.59 -16.97 -9.32
C ALA A 107 -37.06 -17.08 -10.77
N GLY A 108 -35.82 -17.55 -10.93
CA GLY A 108 -35.15 -17.71 -12.22
C GLY A 108 -34.39 -16.46 -12.70
N PHE A 109 -34.51 -15.30 -12.05
CA PHE A 109 -33.79 -14.08 -12.38
C PHE A 109 -32.64 -13.75 -11.43
N GLU A 110 -32.41 -14.58 -10.42
CA GLU A 110 -31.41 -14.34 -9.38
C GLU A 110 -30.01 -14.16 -9.98
N MET A 111 -29.62 -15.01 -10.94
CA MET A 111 -28.32 -14.96 -11.59
C MET A 111 -28.14 -13.66 -12.39
N LEU A 112 -29.19 -13.24 -13.12
CA LEU A 112 -29.20 -12.00 -13.90
C LEU A 112 -29.04 -10.79 -12.98
N ILE A 113 -29.90 -10.68 -11.95
CA ILE A 113 -29.89 -9.55 -11.00
C ILE A 113 -28.56 -9.48 -10.28
N ASN A 114 -28.01 -10.62 -9.85
CA ASN A 114 -26.73 -10.70 -9.15
C ASN A 114 -25.56 -10.20 -10.01
N ASN A 115 -25.48 -10.60 -11.26
CA ASN A 115 -24.39 -10.21 -12.15
C ASN A 115 -24.52 -8.74 -12.58
N PHE A 116 -25.72 -8.29 -12.97
CA PHE A 116 -25.93 -6.90 -13.39
C PHE A 116 -25.73 -5.92 -12.23
N SER A 117 -26.23 -6.22 -11.05
CA SER A 117 -26.02 -5.35 -9.89
C SER A 117 -24.53 -5.24 -9.50
N ALA A 118 -23.79 -6.35 -9.54
CA ALA A 118 -22.36 -6.31 -9.30
C ALA A 118 -21.61 -5.45 -10.35
N GLY A 119 -21.99 -5.58 -11.63
CA GLY A 119 -21.42 -4.77 -12.71
C GLY A 119 -21.76 -3.29 -12.57
N ILE A 120 -23.02 -2.94 -12.36
CA ILE A 120 -23.48 -1.55 -12.24
C ILE A 120 -22.89 -0.87 -11.00
N ILE A 121 -22.94 -1.54 -9.83
CA ILE A 121 -22.36 -0.99 -8.58
C ILE A 121 -20.86 -0.86 -8.72
N GLY A 122 -20.17 -1.87 -9.31
CA GLY A 122 -18.75 -1.84 -9.57
C GLY A 122 -18.35 -0.68 -10.48
N MET A 123 -19.08 -0.47 -11.57
CA MET A 123 -18.88 0.67 -12.48
C MET A 123 -19.07 2.01 -11.76
N ALA A 124 -20.16 2.19 -11.03
CA ALA A 124 -20.42 3.43 -10.31
C ALA A 124 -19.32 3.74 -9.28
N LEU A 125 -18.88 2.72 -8.55
CA LEU A 125 -17.78 2.87 -7.59
C LEU A 125 -16.43 3.09 -8.27
N ALA A 126 -16.16 2.51 -9.43
CA ALA A 126 -14.96 2.82 -10.20
C ALA A 126 -14.96 4.29 -10.66
N MET A 127 -16.09 4.81 -11.13
CA MET A 127 -16.23 6.24 -11.46
C MET A 127 -16.00 7.13 -10.21
N LEU A 128 -16.56 6.76 -9.05
CA LEU A 128 -16.31 7.44 -7.79
C LEU A 128 -14.82 7.40 -7.40
N GLY A 129 -14.20 6.24 -7.57
CA GLY A 129 -12.76 6.04 -7.35
C GLY A 129 -11.92 6.99 -8.19
N TYR A 130 -12.27 7.13 -9.47
CA TYR A 130 -11.57 8.01 -10.40
C TYR A 130 -11.75 9.50 -10.07
N ILE A 131 -12.99 9.93 -9.78
CA ILE A 131 -13.33 11.36 -9.61
C ILE A 131 -12.97 11.88 -8.22
N ALA A 132 -13.09 11.05 -7.18
CA ALA A 132 -12.98 11.49 -5.79
C ALA A 132 -11.82 10.83 -5.02
N ILE A 133 -11.76 9.51 -4.99
CA ILE A 133 -10.79 8.80 -4.12
C ILE A 133 -9.36 8.95 -4.63
N GLY A 134 -9.13 8.82 -5.92
CA GLY A 134 -7.81 9.01 -6.50
C GLY A 134 -7.25 10.41 -6.28
N PRO A 135 -7.97 11.49 -6.65
CA PRO A 135 -7.55 12.87 -6.34
C PRO A 135 -7.36 13.13 -4.84
N LEU A 136 -8.18 12.54 -3.97
CA LEU A 136 -7.99 12.64 -2.52
C LEU A 136 -6.63 12.04 -2.08
N MET A 137 -6.28 10.86 -2.60
CA MET A 137 -4.99 10.21 -2.30
C MET A 137 -3.81 11.04 -2.84
N SER A 138 -3.94 11.59 -4.04
CA SER A 138 -2.95 12.50 -4.62
C SER A 138 -2.79 13.78 -3.78
N GLY A 139 -3.89 14.32 -3.25
CA GLY A 139 -3.87 15.47 -2.33
C GLY A 139 -3.15 15.17 -1.02
N ILE A 140 -3.40 14.01 -0.41
CA ILE A 140 -2.68 13.56 0.79
C ILE A 140 -1.17 13.45 0.51
N LEU A 141 -0.80 12.84 -0.61
CA LEU A 141 0.60 12.76 -1.02
C LEU A 141 1.22 14.15 -1.20
N ALA A 142 0.53 15.08 -1.84
CA ALA A 142 1.04 16.44 -2.05
C ALA A 142 1.33 17.16 -0.72
N VAL A 143 0.46 16.99 0.28
CA VAL A 143 0.69 17.57 1.63
C VAL A 143 1.90 16.93 2.31
N LEU A 144 2.03 15.59 2.25
CA LEU A 144 3.18 14.88 2.80
C LEU A 144 4.48 15.30 2.11
N SER A 145 4.46 15.40 0.79
CA SER A 145 5.60 15.82 -0.03
C SER A 145 6.03 17.24 0.29
N ALA A 146 5.09 18.18 0.39
CA ALA A 146 5.38 19.57 0.75
C ALA A 146 6.03 19.67 2.15
N GLY A 147 5.52 18.89 3.13
CA GLY A 147 6.12 18.82 4.46
C GLY A 147 7.56 18.32 4.45
N VAL A 148 7.82 17.26 3.68
CA VAL A 148 9.17 16.72 3.48
C VAL A 148 10.09 17.77 2.86
N SER A 149 9.69 18.41 1.76
CA SER A 149 10.51 19.43 1.07
C SER A 149 10.88 20.58 1.99
N ILE A 150 9.91 21.13 2.74
CA ILE A 150 10.17 22.21 3.69
C ILE A 150 11.23 21.82 4.73
N LEU A 151 11.16 20.62 5.28
CA LEU A 151 12.11 20.16 6.30
C LEU A 151 13.50 19.90 5.71
N VAL A 152 13.57 19.37 4.51
CA VAL A 152 14.84 19.13 3.78
C VAL A 152 15.53 20.44 3.47
N GLU A 153 14.82 21.42 2.92
CA GLU A 153 15.34 22.77 2.59
C GLU A 153 15.88 23.50 3.82
N ASN A 154 15.26 23.28 4.98
CA ASN A 154 15.70 23.87 6.26
C ASN A 154 16.72 23.01 7.02
N SER A 155 17.26 21.95 6.41
CA SER A 155 18.24 21.03 7.03
C SER A 155 17.73 20.34 8.30
N LEU A 156 16.41 20.17 8.44
CA LEU A 156 15.75 19.51 9.57
C LEU A 156 15.53 18.02 9.30
N LEU A 157 16.54 17.33 8.80
CA LEU A 157 16.46 15.94 8.34
C LEU A 157 15.85 14.94 9.35
N PRO A 158 16.20 14.97 10.66
CA PRO A 158 15.58 14.07 11.62
C PRO A 158 14.04 14.21 11.69
N LEU A 159 13.52 15.45 11.54
CA LEU A 159 12.08 15.70 11.58
C LEU A 159 11.34 15.21 10.34
N VAL A 160 12.04 14.95 9.25
CA VAL A 160 11.44 14.39 8.02
C VAL A 160 10.76 13.05 8.31
N SER A 161 11.24 12.29 9.30
CA SER A 161 10.65 11.03 9.76
C SER A 161 9.18 11.15 10.17
N VAL A 162 8.73 12.34 10.63
CA VAL A 162 7.33 12.62 10.97
C VAL A 162 6.41 12.48 9.74
N PHE A 163 6.92 12.73 8.55
CA PHE A 163 6.20 12.60 7.29
C PHE A 163 6.49 11.28 6.57
N ILE A 164 7.74 10.81 6.61
CA ILE A 164 8.16 9.58 5.93
C ILE A 164 7.47 8.35 6.53
N GLU A 165 7.50 8.20 7.86
CA GLU A 165 6.98 6.99 8.48
C GLU A 165 5.46 6.82 8.30
N PRO A 166 4.62 7.86 8.47
CA PRO A 166 3.22 7.79 8.05
C PRO A 166 3.05 7.49 6.54
N ALA A 167 3.86 8.11 5.68
CA ALA A 167 3.80 7.85 4.25
C ALA A 167 4.11 6.40 3.91
N LYS A 168 5.13 5.79 4.55
CA LYS A 168 5.43 4.36 4.41
C LYS A 168 4.21 3.51 4.75
N VAL A 169 3.66 3.70 5.94
CA VAL A 169 2.51 2.91 6.44
C VAL A 169 1.27 3.09 5.56
N LEU A 170 1.11 4.24 4.92
CA LEU A 170 0.06 4.53 3.95
C LEU A 170 0.42 4.08 2.52
N PHE A 171 1.56 3.42 2.32
CA PHE A 171 2.07 2.96 1.02
C PHE A 171 2.32 4.09 0.01
N LEU A 172 2.66 5.27 0.51
CA LEU A 172 3.04 6.45 -0.30
C LEU A 172 4.55 6.68 -0.35
N ASN A 173 5.33 5.79 0.28
CA ASN A 173 6.79 5.86 0.36
C ASN A 173 7.45 5.94 -1.03
N ASN A 174 7.05 5.12 -1.98
CA ASN A 174 7.63 5.12 -3.33
C ASN A 174 7.44 6.47 -4.03
N ALA A 175 6.28 7.10 -3.90
CA ALA A 175 6.03 8.40 -4.52
C ALA A 175 6.88 9.51 -3.91
N ILE A 176 7.09 9.52 -2.58
CA ILE A 176 7.99 10.47 -1.91
C ILE A 176 9.44 10.17 -2.27
N ASN A 177 9.84 8.90 -2.28
CA ASN A 177 11.20 8.51 -2.60
C ASN A 177 11.57 8.92 -4.03
N HIS A 178 10.77 8.54 -5.02
CA HIS A 178 11.05 8.88 -6.42
C HIS A 178 10.78 10.33 -6.77
N GLY A 179 9.81 10.97 -6.11
CA GLY A 179 9.45 12.37 -6.38
C GLY A 179 10.34 13.40 -5.70
N ILE A 180 10.97 13.07 -4.56
CA ILE A 180 11.73 14.02 -3.75
C ILE A 180 13.15 13.51 -3.46
N PHE A 181 13.27 12.34 -2.78
CA PHE A 181 14.57 11.93 -2.28
C PHE A 181 15.54 11.51 -3.39
N THR A 182 15.10 10.73 -4.37
CA THR A 182 15.97 10.27 -5.45
C THR A 182 16.54 11.43 -6.29
N PRO A 183 15.75 12.42 -6.75
CA PRO A 183 16.28 13.59 -7.44
C PRO A 183 17.30 14.35 -6.60
N LEU A 184 16.98 14.69 -5.35
CA LEU A 184 17.88 15.42 -4.45
C LEU A 184 19.15 14.63 -4.13
N ALA A 185 19.01 13.32 -3.90
CA ALA A 185 20.14 12.43 -3.65
C ALA A 185 21.10 12.37 -4.86
N THR A 186 20.54 12.31 -6.08
CA THR A 186 21.32 12.28 -7.31
C THR A 186 22.10 13.56 -7.51
N GLU A 187 21.48 14.73 -7.28
CA GLU A 187 22.12 16.04 -7.34
C GLU A 187 23.27 16.15 -6.33
N GLN A 188 22.98 15.85 -5.04
CA GLN A 188 24.00 15.86 -3.99
C GLN A 188 25.15 14.86 -4.26
N ALA A 189 24.83 13.66 -4.75
CA ALA A 189 25.83 12.67 -5.07
C ALA A 189 26.72 13.10 -6.25
N ALA A 190 26.19 13.84 -7.21
CA ALA A 190 26.96 14.41 -8.31
C ALA A 190 27.93 15.52 -7.83
N GLU A 191 27.56 16.29 -6.80
CA GLU A 191 28.38 17.37 -6.27
C GLU A 191 29.44 16.89 -5.27
N ILE A 192 29.05 16.05 -4.30
CA ILE A 192 29.91 15.67 -3.16
C ILE A 192 30.18 14.15 -3.07
N GLY A 193 29.75 13.36 -4.06
CA GLY A 193 29.99 11.92 -4.14
C GLY A 193 29.13 11.07 -3.23
N LYS A 194 28.22 11.62 -2.42
CA LYS A 194 27.34 10.92 -1.49
C LYS A 194 26.09 11.73 -1.15
N SER A 195 25.03 11.05 -0.70
CA SER A 195 23.84 11.72 -0.14
C SER A 195 23.18 10.86 0.92
N ILE A 196 22.80 11.48 2.05
CA ILE A 196 22.02 10.85 3.11
C ILE A 196 20.58 10.58 2.67
N MET A 197 20.08 11.29 1.65
CA MET A 197 18.72 11.12 1.14
C MET A 197 18.44 9.69 0.67
N TYR A 198 19.47 8.97 0.20
CA TYR A 198 19.35 7.54 -0.14
C TYR A 198 19.08 6.63 1.06
N MET A 199 19.30 7.09 2.30
CA MET A 199 19.16 6.30 3.53
C MET A 199 17.84 6.57 4.27
N LEU A 200 17.19 7.71 4.00
CA LEU A 200 16.04 8.16 4.80
C LEU A 200 14.82 7.23 4.68
N GLU A 201 14.51 6.79 3.49
CA GLU A 201 13.37 5.91 3.23
C GLU A 201 13.71 4.42 3.44
N PRO A 202 14.81 3.87 2.90
CA PRO A 202 15.10 2.43 2.98
C PRO A 202 15.75 1.98 4.30
N ASN A 203 15.83 2.84 5.33
CA ASN A 203 16.35 2.44 6.64
C ASN A 203 15.53 1.30 7.27
N PRO A 204 16.11 0.09 7.47
CA PRO A 204 15.36 -1.05 7.99
C PRO A 204 15.16 -1.02 9.51
N GLY A 205 15.91 -0.20 10.23
CA GLY A 205 15.95 -0.19 11.71
C GLY A 205 14.58 0.00 12.36
N PRO A 206 13.83 1.05 12.00
CA PRO A 206 12.53 1.31 12.61
C PRO A 206 11.52 0.18 12.39
N GLY A 207 11.41 -0.34 11.18
CA GLY A 207 10.52 -1.45 10.85
C GLY A 207 10.92 -2.74 11.57
N LEU A 208 12.20 -3.04 11.65
CA LEU A 208 12.72 -4.17 12.42
C LEU A 208 12.36 -4.05 13.90
N GLY A 209 12.52 -2.87 14.50
CA GLY A 209 12.15 -2.61 15.89
C GLY A 209 10.68 -2.90 16.17
N VAL A 210 9.80 -2.47 15.28
CA VAL A 210 8.36 -2.77 15.35
C VAL A 210 8.12 -4.28 15.31
N LEU A 211 8.68 -4.99 14.34
CA LEU A 211 8.48 -6.43 14.17
C LEU A 211 9.00 -7.23 15.38
N LEU A 212 10.17 -6.86 15.91
CA LEU A 212 10.72 -7.48 17.12
C LEU A 212 9.84 -7.20 18.36
N ALA A 213 9.28 -5.99 18.47
CA ALA A 213 8.35 -5.70 19.56
C ALA A 213 7.10 -6.58 19.48
N TYR A 214 6.53 -6.78 18.31
CA TYR A 214 5.42 -7.72 18.12
C TYR A 214 5.80 -9.17 18.39
N MET A 215 6.97 -9.59 17.94
CA MET A 215 7.49 -10.95 18.15
C MET A 215 7.64 -11.30 19.64
N PHE A 216 8.14 -10.37 20.46
CA PHE A 216 8.45 -10.64 21.86
C PHE A 216 7.32 -10.26 22.83
N PHE A 217 6.54 -9.21 22.53
CA PHE A 217 5.63 -8.60 23.50
C PHE A 217 4.15 -8.64 23.10
N CYS A 218 3.81 -9.03 21.86
CA CYS A 218 2.41 -9.08 21.44
C CYS A 218 1.64 -10.16 22.20
N LYS A 219 0.47 -9.79 22.75
CA LYS A 219 -0.41 -10.71 23.48
C LYS A 219 -1.23 -11.59 22.52
N ASP A 220 -1.59 -11.08 21.35
CA ASP A 220 -2.29 -11.87 20.35
C ASP A 220 -1.35 -12.90 19.73
N LYS A 221 -1.67 -14.17 19.94
CA LYS A 221 -0.82 -15.29 19.52
C LYS A 221 -0.64 -15.33 18.00
N VAL A 222 -1.72 -15.08 17.23
CA VAL A 222 -1.66 -15.15 15.75
C VAL A 222 -0.72 -14.09 15.20
N THR A 223 -0.86 -12.85 15.67
CA THR A 223 0.01 -11.73 15.26
C THR A 223 1.46 -11.97 15.69
N ARG A 224 1.67 -12.43 16.93
CA ARG A 224 3.02 -12.73 17.44
C ARG A 224 3.69 -13.82 16.62
N ASP A 225 2.99 -14.93 16.32
CA ASP A 225 3.54 -16.08 15.60
C ASP A 225 3.82 -15.74 14.10
N SER A 226 3.21 -14.69 13.55
CA SER A 226 3.51 -14.19 12.19
C SER A 226 4.76 -13.30 12.14
N ALA A 227 5.15 -12.68 13.24
CA ALA A 227 6.22 -11.68 13.28
C ALA A 227 7.62 -12.24 12.92
N PRO A 228 8.05 -13.45 13.34
CA PRO A 228 9.35 -14.00 12.93
C PRO A 228 9.52 -14.11 11.41
N GLY A 229 8.49 -14.57 10.70
CA GLY A 229 8.50 -14.62 9.23
C GLY A 229 8.61 -13.23 8.62
N ALA A 230 7.91 -12.24 9.19
CA ALA A 230 8.00 -10.85 8.76
C ALA A 230 9.40 -10.25 9.00
N VAL A 231 10.07 -10.58 10.11
CA VAL A 231 11.46 -10.18 10.37
C VAL A 231 12.40 -10.67 9.28
N ILE A 232 12.28 -11.94 8.91
CA ILE A 232 13.12 -12.53 7.84
C ILE A 232 12.88 -11.82 6.51
N ILE A 233 11.63 -11.62 6.13
CA ILE A 233 11.25 -10.93 4.88
C ILE A 233 11.75 -9.49 4.88
N HIS A 234 11.66 -8.79 6.00
CA HIS A 234 12.11 -7.41 6.14
C HIS A 234 13.63 -7.29 6.00
N LEU A 235 14.39 -8.12 6.73
CA LEU A 235 15.85 -8.04 6.76
C LEU A 235 16.52 -8.63 5.53
N LEU A 236 16.10 -9.84 5.12
CA LEU A 236 16.75 -10.55 4.01
C LEU A 236 16.12 -10.21 2.66
N GLY A 237 14.81 -9.95 2.65
CA GLY A 237 14.09 -9.58 1.44
C GLY A 237 14.12 -8.07 1.13
N GLY A 238 14.47 -7.22 2.10
CA GLY A 238 14.44 -5.76 1.96
C GLY A 238 13.03 -5.19 1.76
N ILE A 239 11.98 -5.97 2.12
CA ILE A 239 10.57 -5.60 1.87
C ILE A 239 10.04 -4.88 3.11
N HIS A 240 9.99 -3.54 3.05
CA HIS A 240 9.54 -2.71 4.17
C HIS A 240 8.03 -2.80 4.39
N GLU A 241 7.24 -2.98 3.35
CA GLU A 241 5.79 -3.10 3.39
C GLU A 241 5.29 -4.20 4.35
N ILE A 242 6.15 -5.16 4.70
CA ILE A 242 5.80 -6.27 5.60
C ILE A 242 5.46 -5.80 7.02
N TYR A 243 6.04 -4.70 7.53
CA TYR A 243 5.73 -4.19 8.86
C TYR A 243 4.54 -3.22 8.89
N PHE A 244 4.13 -2.63 7.76
CA PHE A 244 3.04 -1.65 7.70
C PHE A 244 1.72 -2.18 8.29
N PRO A 245 1.29 -3.43 8.01
CA PRO A 245 0.10 -4.00 8.62
C PRO A 245 0.13 -4.01 10.15
N TYR A 246 1.29 -4.21 10.77
CA TYR A 246 1.44 -4.21 12.22
C TYR A 246 1.19 -2.83 12.83
N ILE A 247 1.62 -1.77 12.16
CA ILE A 247 1.27 -0.39 12.54
C ILE A 247 -0.21 -0.11 12.30
N LEU A 248 -0.78 -0.54 11.17
CA LEU A 248 -2.20 -0.32 10.87
C LEU A 248 -3.14 -1.01 11.85
N MET A 249 -2.72 -2.15 12.45
CA MET A 249 -3.48 -2.80 13.54
C MET A 249 -3.44 -2.01 14.85
N ASN A 250 -2.38 -1.23 15.09
CA ASN A 250 -2.24 -0.33 16.23
C ASN A 250 -1.64 1.01 15.78
N PRO A 251 -2.46 1.95 15.27
CA PRO A 251 -1.98 3.19 14.66
C PRO A 251 -1.12 4.07 15.57
N LEU A 252 -1.29 4.02 16.90
CA LEU A 252 -0.43 4.72 17.85
C LEU A 252 1.00 4.19 17.84
N GLY A 253 1.21 2.96 17.36
CA GLY A 253 2.53 2.37 17.16
C GLY A 253 3.41 3.11 16.15
N ILE A 254 2.84 4.03 15.34
CA ILE A 254 3.60 4.83 14.35
C ILE A 254 4.64 5.76 15.03
N VAL A 255 4.43 6.11 16.29
CA VAL A 255 5.37 6.94 17.04
C VAL A 255 6.73 6.25 17.20
N ALA A 256 6.75 4.93 17.35
CA ALA A 256 8.00 4.18 17.51
C ALA A 256 8.92 4.26 16.27
N PRO A 257 8.47 3.94 15.04
CA PRO A 257 9.32 4.12 13.86
C PRO A 257 9.64 5.58 13.57
N ILE A 258 8.77 6.55 13.85
CA ILE A 258 9.09 7.98 13.73
C ILE A 258 10.32 8.31 14.61
N LEU A 259 10.25 8.02 15.91
CA LEU A 259 11.35 8.29 16.83
C LEU A 259 12.61 7.47 16.49
N GLY A 260 12.44 6.21 16.11
CA GLY A 260 13.54 5.35 15.69
C GLY A 260 14.29 5.90 14.48
N ASN A 261 13.58 6.38 13.47
CA ASN A 261 14.17 6.94 12.26
C ASN A 261 14.73 8.37 12.47
N MET A 262 14.26 9.11 13.49
CA MET A 262 14.84 10.41 13.88
C MET A 262 16.23 10.27 14.51
N VAL A 263 16.52 9.13 15.13
CA VAL A 263 17.78 8.87 15.86
C VAL A 263 18.79 8.10 15.00
N ALA A 264 18.31 7.31 14.03
CA ALA A 264 19.16 6.51 13.17
C ALA A 264 19.73 7.30 11.99
#